data_73cbc10aaf0f7410fcd123377693fc49
#
_entry.id   73cbc10aaf0f7410fcd123377693fc49
#
_cell.length_a   1.000
_cell.length_b   1.000
_cell.length_c   1.000
_cell.angle_alpha   90.00
_cell.angle_beta   90.00
_cell.angle_gamma   90.00
#
_symmetry.space_group_name_H-M   'P 1'
#
loop_
_entity.id
_entity.type
_entity.pdbx_description
1 polymer ?
#
loop_
_entity_poly.entity_id
_entity_poly.type
_entity_poly.pdbx_seq_one_letter_code
_entity_poly.pdbx_strand_id
1 'polypeptide(L)'
;MEDRKRILREKLLESIDYSKESSDEEIRDLIDEMLIRESREQPLSLQERGRLRKELFHAVRKLDVLQELVDDPGITEIMINGPDHIFIEQKGRLFESELRFESEEKLQNVIQQIVSDCNRTVNEAFPIVDARLQNGARVNVVLNPVALNGPIVTIRRFPDKPITMEDLVSFGSVTGEVCAWLDRLVRAKYNIFISGGTGSGKTTFLNALSNYIPQEERIITIEDSAELQLINVRNIVRMETRNANVDGCREITIRDLIRTSLRMRPDRILVGEVRGGEAFDMMQCLNTGHDGSMSTGHANSARDMLSRLENMILMGMEIPLTAIRQQIASGIDIIVHLGRLRDKSRKVLEIVEVTGYEDGEIQLSTLYHFEEEGETADGKIQGILRKKGELGYVEKLQSAGLW
;
A
#
# COMPACT_ATOMS: atom_id res chain seq x y z
N MET A 1 -9.66 -29.31 23.88
CA MET A 1 -8.35 -28.70 23.56
C MET A 1 -8.30 -27.22 23.97
N GLU A 2 -9.30 -26.44 23.66
CA GLU A 2 -9.35 -25.00 24.00
C GLU A 2 -9.29 -24.71 25.50
N ASP A 3 -10.10 -25.42 26.33
CA ASP A 3 -10.05 -25.27 27.80
C ASP A 3 -8.66 -25.57 28.37
N ARG A 4 -7.96 -26.56 27.79
CA ARG A 4 -6.62 -26.92 28.22
C ARG A 4 -5.62 -25.82 27.87
N LYS A 5 -5.70 -25.24 26.68
CA LYS A 5 -4.89 -24.11 26.24
C LYS A 5 -5.08 -22.91 27.18
N ARG A 6 -6.32 -22.59 27.51
CA ARG A 6 -6.65 -21.48 28.42
C ARG A 6 -6.02 -21.68 29.81
N ILE A 7 -6.17 -22.87 30.41
CA ILE A 7 -5.59 -23.19 31.71
C ILE A 7 -4.06 -23.10 31.69
N LEU A 8 -3.42 -23.63 30.64
CA LEU A 8 -1.97 -23.57 30.49
C LEU A 8 -1.47 -22.14 30.31
N ARG A 9 -2.23 -21.30 29.57
CA ARG A 9 -1.88 -19.88 29.40
C ARG A 9 -1.98 -19.12 30.73
N GLU A 10 -3.03 -19.35 31.54
CA GLU A 10 -3.18 -18.74 32.86
C GLU A 10 -2.01 -19.12 33.76
N LYS A 11 -1.67 -20.40 33.83
CA LYS A 11 -0.48 -20.88 34.58
C LYS A 11 0.83 -20.27 34.08
N LEU A 12 0.99 -20.07 32.76
CA LEU A 12 2.15 -19.46 32.19
C LEU A 12 2.26 -18.00 32.59
N LEU A 13 1.17 -17.23 32.51
CA LEU A 13 1.13 -15.83 32.92
C LEU A 13 1.44 -15.65 34.41
N GLU A 14 0.97 -16.55 35.28
CA GLU A 14 1.31 -16.56 36.71
C GLU A 14 2.80 -16.89 36.99
N SER A 15 3.46 -17.63 36.10
CA SER A 15 4.85 -18.02 36.24
C SER A 15 5.87 -17.02 35.68
N ILE A 16 5.41 -16.04 34.92
CA ILE A 16 6.28 -14.99 34.37
C ILE A 16 6.58 -13.93 35.43
N ASP A 17 7.83 -13.66 35.67
CA ASP A 17 8.29 -12.56 36.54
C ASP A 17 8.28 -11.24 35.78
N TYR A 18 7.19 -10.48 35.92
CA TYR A 18 7.03 -9.16 35.32
C TYR A 18 7.95 -8.07 35.88
N SER A 19 8.73 -8.35 36.91
CA SER A 19 9.75 -7.42 37.43
C SER A 19 11.02 -7.40 36.60
N LYS A 20 11.17 -8.36 35.68
CA LYS A 20 12.32 -8.52 34.78
C LYS A 20 11.85 -8.63 33.33
N GLU A 21 12.67 -8.10 32.43
CA GLU A 21 12.46 -8.29 30.99
C GLU A 21 12.95 -9.72 30.63
N SER A 22 11.99 -10.66 30.51
CA SER A 22 12.29 -12.04 30.12
C SER A 22 12.56 -12.12 28.62
N SER A 23 13.58 -12.83 28.21
CA SER A 23 13.89 -13.10 26.80
C SER A 23 12.89 -14.08 26.17
N ASP A 24 12.84 -14.11 24.84
CA ASP A 24 12.02 -15.08 24.11
C ASP A 24 12.43 -16.53 24.38
N GLU A 25 13.73 -16.77 24.66
CA GLU A 25 14.26 -18.10 25.03
C GLU A 25 13.77 -18.52 26.41
N GLU A 26 13.83 -17.64 27.40
CA GLU A 26 13.34 -17.92 28.75
C GLU A 26 11.84 -18.26 28.77
N ILE A 27 11.05 -17.55 27.98
CA ILE A 27 9.60 -17.85 27.86
C ILE A 27 9.38 -19.21 27.17
N ARG A 28 10.16 -19.55 26.14
CA ARG A 28 10.08 -20.87 25.50
C ARG A 28 10.46 -22.00 26.45
N ASP A 29 11.47 -21.81 27.27
CA ASP A 29 11.89 -22.77 28.26
C ASP A 29 10.81 -22.97 29.31
N LEU A 30 10.19 -21.91 29.82
CA LEU A 30 9.04 -21.99 30.74
C LEU A 30 7.86 -22.77 30.14
N ILE A 31 7.55 -22.51 28.86
CA ILE A 31 6.51 -23.25 28.13
C ILE A 31 6.86 -24.72 28.00
N ASP A 32 8.13 -25.06 27.66
CA ASP A 32 8.57 -26.41 27.50
C ASP A 32 8.53 -27.19 28.86
N GLU A 33 8.97 -26.57 29.93
CA GLU A 33 8.88 -27.17 31.29
C GLU A 33 7.42 -27.42 31.69
N MET A 34 6.54 -26.46 31.41
CA MET A 34 5.12 -26.58 31.73
C MET A 34 4.46 -27.71 30.91
N LEU A 35 4.75 -27.79 29.61
CA LEU A 35 4.23 -28.84 28.74
C LEU A 35 4.76 -30.24 29.13
N ILE A 36 6.01 -30.34 29.63
CA ILE A 36 6.56 -31.60 30.15
C ILE A 36 5.79 -32.03 31.42
N ARG A 37 5.50 -31.12 32.34
CA ARG A 37 4.74 -31.41 33.56
C ARG A 37 3.31 -31.86 33.20
N GLU A 38 2.65 -31.11 32.33
CA GLU A 38 1.30 -31.41 31.84
C GLU A 38 1.23 -32.78 31.15
N SER A 39 2.24 -33.13 30.33
CA SER A 39 2.30 -34.42 29.64
C SER A 39 2.44 -35.65 30.60
N ARG A 40 2.87 -35.42 31.84
CA ARG A 40 2.90 -36.49 32.88
C ARG A 40 1.54 -36.77 33.47
N GLU A 41 0.66 -35.75 33.52
CA GLU A 41 -0.71 -35.87 34.03
C GLU A 41 -1.66 -36.34 32.94
N GLN A 42 -1.52 -35.77 31.75
CA GLN A 42 -2.34 -36.08 30.56
C GLN A 42 -1.42 -36.19 29.35
N PRO A 43 -1.20 -37.40 28.78
CA PRO A 43 -0.32 -37.59 27.63
C PRO A 43 -0.65 -36.67 26.45
N LEU A 44 0.36 -35.99 25.92
CA LEU A 44 0.30 -35.19 24.72
C LEU A 44 1.07 -35.87 23.58
N SER A 45 0.51 -35.96 22.40
CA SER A 45 1.26 -36.36 21.21
C SER A 45 2.34 -35.30 20.89
N LEU A 46 3.36 -35.69 20.14
CA LEU A 46 4.41 -34.75 19.68
C LEU A 46 3.83 -33.59 18.87
N GLN A 47 2.81 -33.85 18.06
CA GLN A 47 2.13 -32.81 17.26
C GLN A 47 1.35 -31.84 18.14
N GLU A 48 0.58 -32.35 19.10
CA GLU A 48 -0.19 -31.52 20.06
C GLU A 48 0.76 -30.66 20.91
N ARG A 49 1.85 -31.24 21.39
CA ARG A 49 2.85 -30.51 22.14
C ARG A 49 3.49 -29.38 21.32
N GLY A 50 3.88 -29.67 20.07
CA GLY A 50 4.43 -28.66 19.17
C GLY A 50 3.46 -27.53 18.87
N ARG A 51 2.17 -27.87 18.66
CA ARG A 51 1.11 -26.89 18.44
C ARG A 51 0.87 -26.02 19.68
N LEU A 52 0.67 -26.62 20.86
CA LEU A 52 0.47 -25.89 22.12
C LEU A 52 1.66 -24.98 22.45
N ARG A 53 2.90 -25.45 22.23
CA ARG A 53 4.10 -24.64 22.40
C ARG A 53 4.07 -23.36 21.58
N LYS A 54 3.73 -23.48 20.31
CA LYS A 54 3.64 -22.36 19.37
C LYS A 54 2.51 -21.39 19.77
N GLU A 55 1.30 -21.92 20.03
CA GLU A 55 0.15 -21.14 20.39
C GLU A 55 0.33 -20.38 21.71
N LEU A 56 0.89 -21.02 22.74
CA LEU A 56 1.19 -20.38 24.03
C LEU A 56 2.24 -19.26 23.88
N PHE A 57 3.27 -19.51 23.09
CA PHE A 57 4.28 -18.48 22.81
C PHE A 57 3.66 -17.28 22.07
N HIS A 58 2.84 -17.53 21.06
CA HIS A 58 2.13 -16.48 20.33
C HIS A 58 1.18 -15.69 21.22
N ALA A 59 0.46 -16.37 22.14
CA ALA A 59 -0.47 -15.74 23.04
C ALA A 59 0.16 -14.81 24.10
N VAL A 60 1.47 -14.99 24.38
CA VAL A 60 2.19 -14.21 25.41
C VAL A 60 3.16 -13.19 24.81
N ARG A 61 3.78 -13.53 23.67
CA ARG A 61 4.88 -12.73 23.10
C ARG A 61 4.62 -12.15 21.73
N LYS A 62 3.55 -12.59 21.07
CA LYS A 62 3.21 -12.22 19.69
C LYS A 62 1.74 -11.76 19.63
N LEU A 63 1.17 -11.76 18.45
CA LEU A 63 -0.18 -11.27 18.19
C LEU A 63 -1.26 -12.35 18.37
N ASP A 64 -1.07 -13.31 19.27
CA ASP A 64 -1.98 -14.41 19.54
C ASP A 64 -2.36 -15.18 18.25
N VAL A 65 -3.67 -15.42 18.03
CA VAL A 65 -4.18 -16.11 16.84
C VAL A 65 -3.85 -15.40 15.52
N LEU A 66 -3.64 -14.08 15.55
CA LEU A 66 -3.27 -13.31 14.37
C LEU A 66 -1.85 -13.60 13.88
N GLN A 67 -0.96 -14.06 14.75
CA GLN A 67 0.44 -14.26 14.37
C GLN A 67 0.58 -15.25 13.21
N GLU A 68 -0.23 -16.32 13.19
CA GLU A 68 -0.20 -17.30 12.09
C GLU A 68 -0.67 -16.69 10.78
N LEU A 69 -1.70 -15.85 10.81
CA LEU A 69 -2.22 -15.18 9.62
C LEU A 69 -1.26 -14.09 9.10
N VAL A 70 -0.62 -13.37 10.03
CA VAL A 70 0.37 -12.33 9.70
C VAL A 70 1.65 -12.95 9.12
N ASP A 71 2.02 -14.15 9.52
CA ASP A 71 3.22 -14.85 9.03
C ASP A 71 2.99 -15.58 7.70
N ASP A 72 1.73 -15.85 7.30
CA ASP A 72 1.42 -16.53 6.04
C ASP A 72 1.61 -15.58 4.83
N PRO A 73 2.62 -15.79 3.96
CA PRO A 73 2.88 -14.93 2.81
C PRO A 73 1.77 -14.98 1.75
N GLY A 74 0.90 -15.97 1.79
CA GLY A 74 -0.24 -16.11 0.88
C GLY A 74 -1.42 -15.21 1.22
N ILE A 75 -1.46 -14.65 2.45
CA ILE A 75 -2.53 -13.75 2.92
C ILE A 75 -2.14 -12.31 2.61
N THR A 76 -2.98 -11.61 1.89
CA THR A 76 -2.78 -10.19 1.52
C THR A 76 -3.50 -9.22 2.44
N GLU A 77 -4.63 -9.64 3.00
CA GLU A 77 -5.44 -8.81 3.88
C GLU A 77 -6.08 -9.65 4.99
N ILE A 78 -6.13 -9.11 6.22
CA ILE A 78 -6.80 -9.72 7.38
C ILE A 78 -7.78 -8.69 7.90
N MET A 79 -9.04 -9.08 8.03
CA MET A 79 -10.14 -8.23 8.51
C MET A 79 -10.79 -8.87 9.71
N ILE A 80 -10.77 -8.18 10.83
CA ILE A 80 -11.32 -8.64 12.13
C ILE A 80 -12.53 -7.78 12.44
N ASN A 81 -13.68 -8.40 12.53
CA ASN A 81 -14.96 -7.76 12.84
C ASN A 81 -15.46 -8.26 14.20
N GLY A 82 -14.87 -7.76 15.27
CA GLY A 82 -15.06 -8.28 16.62
C GLY A 82 -14.27 -9.59 16.86
N PRO A 83 -14.40 -10.21 18.05
CA PRO A 83 -13.59 -11.38 18.43
C PRO A 83 -13.89 -12.63 17.61
N ASP A 84 -15.12 -12.78 17.11
CA ASP A 84 -15.64 -14.02 16.54
C ASP A 84 -15.41 -14.15 15.03
N HIS A 85 -15.22 -13.04 14.32
CA HIS A 85 -15.19 -13.01 12.85
C HIS A 85 -13.88 -12.49 12.32
N ILE A 86 -13.06 -13.37 11.78
CA ILE A 86 -11.81 -13.05 11.10
C ILE A 86 -11.93 -13.47 9.64
N PHE A 87 -11.80 -12.51 8.73
CA PHE A 87 -11.77 -12.74 7.29
C PHE A 87 -10.37 -12.54 6.77
N ILE A 88 -9.97 -13.33 5.78
CA ILE A 88 -8.67 -13.21 5.11
C ILE A 88 -8.87 -13.09 3.60
N GLU A 89 -8.01 -12.30 2.95
CA GLU A 89 -7.90 -12.30 1.50
C GLU A 89 -6.66 -13.12 1.09
N GLN A 90 -6.90 -14.13 0.25
CA GLN A 90 -5.84 -14.95 -0.34
C GLN A 90 -6.10 -15.11 -1.84
N LYS A 91 -5.10 -14.82 -2.68
CA LYS A 91 -5.21 -14.88 -4.15
C LYS A 91 -6.41 -14.08 -4.70
N GLY A 92 -6.72 -12.92 -4.09
CA GLY A 92 -7.83 -12.06 -4.50
C GLY A 92 -9.24 -12.57 -4.15
N ARG A 93 -9.35 -13.57 -3.28
CA ARG A 93 -10.62 -14.12 -2.78
C ARG A 93 -10.69 -13.97 -1.26
N LEU A 94 -11.89 -13.66 -0.76
CA LEU A 94 -12.17 -13.56 0.66
C LEU A 94 -12.64 -14.90 1.20
N PHE A 95 -12.13 -15.26 2.38
CA PHE A 95 -12.51 -16.45 3.14
C PHE A 95 -12.71 -16.05 4.60
N GLU A 96 -13.66 -16.67 5.27
CA GLU A 96 -13.77 -16.61 6.73
C GLU A 96 -12.80 -17.63 7.33
N SER A 97 -11.97 -17.20 8.27
CA SER A 97 -11.03 -18.04 8.99
C SER A 97 -11.75 -18.83 10.08
N GLU A 98 -11.28 -20.03 10.40
CA GLU A 98 -11.73 -20.79 11.57
C GLU A 98 -11.18 -20.25 12.90
N LEU A 99 -10.15 -19.38 12.82
CA LEU A 99 -9.54 -18.75 13.99
C LEU A 99 -10.47 -17.66 14.53
N ARG A 100 -10.51 -17.56 15.87
CA ARG A 100 -11.24 -16.51 16.59
C ARG A 100 -10.50 -16.15 17.87
N PHE A 101 -10.75 -14.98 18.40
CA PHE A 101 -10.27 -14.60 19.72
C PHE A 101 -11.13 -15.24 20.82
N GLU A 102 -10.55 -15.58 21.95
CA GLU A 102 -11.27 -16.14 23.11
C GLU A 102 -12.27 -15.14 23.71
N SER A 103 -11.98 -13.83 23.60
CA SER A 103 -12.83 -12.76 24.11
C SER A 103 -12.51 -11.43 23.43
N GLU A 104 -13.42 -10.46 23.56
CA GLU A 104 -13.19 -9.08 23.13
C GLU A 104 -12.02 -8.44 23.88
N GLU A 105 -11.87 -8.72 25.18
CA GLU A 105 -10.75 -8.25 25.99
C GLU A 105 -9.41 -8.71 25.42
N LYS A 106 -9.33 -9.96 24.96
CA LYS A 106 -8.12 -10.48 24.33
C LYS A 106 -7.79 -9.79 23.02
N LEU A 107 -8.80 -9.52 22.19
CA LEU A 107 -8.64 -8.73 20.97
C LEU A 107 -8.15 -7.32 21.30
N GLN A 108 -8.74 -6.66 22.30
CA GLN A 108 -8.32 -5.32 22.75
C GLN A 108 -6.87 -5.33 23.22
N ASN A 109 -6.42 -6.34 23.95
CA ASN A 109 -5.02 -6.47 24.40
C ASN A 109 -4.05 -6.57 23.23
N VAL A 110 -4.38 -7.34 22.19
CA VAL A 110 -3.58 -7.44 20.98
C VAL A 110 -3.56 -6.11 20.22
N ILE A 111 -4.70 -5.43 20.14
CA ILE A 111 -4.79 -4.08 19.55
C ILE A 111 -3.86 -3.10 20.29
N GLN A 112 -3.93 -3.06 21.63
CA GLN A 112 -3.09 -2.18 22.43
C GLN A 112 -1.60 -2.49 22.23
N GLN A 113 -1.22 -3.76 22.13
CA GLN A 113 0.16 -4.17 21.82
C GLN A 113 0.60 -3.61 20.45
N ILE A 114 -0.19 -3.83 19.37
CA ILE A 114 0.13 -3.34 18.02
C ILE A 114 0.33 -1.83 18.01
N VAL A 115 -0.59 -1.12 18.68
CA VAL A 115 -0.61 0.36 18.67
C VAL A 115 0.54 0.92 19.50
N SER A 116 0.85 0.31 20.65
CA SER A 116 1.94 0.71 21.53
C SER A 116 3.31 0.51 20.88
N ASP A 117 3.51 -0.58 20.12
CA ASP A 117 4.75 -0.84 19.36
C ASP A 117 5.04 0.27 18.32
N CYS A 118 4.00 1.02 17.93
CA CYS A 118 4.11 2.15 17.01
C CYS A 118 4.19 3.52 17.73
N ASN A 119 4.31 3.55 19.06
CA ASN A 119 4.19 4.77 19.87
C ASN A 119 2.89 5.55 19.58
N ARG A 120 1.78 4.84 19.44
CA ARG A 120 0.46 5.41 19.22
C ARG A 120 -0.49 4.99 20.33
N THR A 121 -1.63 5.67 20.41
CA THR A 121 -2.67 5.40 21.42
C THR A 121 -4.01 5.26 20.72
N VAL A 122 -4.80 4.29 21.14
CA VAL A 122 -6.20 4.11 20.74
C VAL A 122 -7.05 3.86 21.98
N ASN A 123 -8.16 4.58 22.12
CA ASN A 123 -9.11 4.44 23.22
C ASN A 123 -10.47 5.03 22.80
N GLU A 124 -11.45 5.05 23.70
CA GLU A 124 -12.78 5.58 23.42
C GLU A 124 -12.79 7.07 23.01
N ALA A 125 -11.85 7.87 23.49
CA ALA A 125 -11.73 9.29 23.12
C ALA A 125 -11.09 9.47 21.75
N PHE A 126 -10.21 8.54 21.34
CA PHE A 126 -9.54 8.49 20.06
C PHE A 126 -9.69 7.09 19.47
N PRO A 127 -10.90 6.75 18.96
CA PRO A 127 -11.25 5.37 18.62
C PRO A 127 -10.72 4.90 17.28
N ILE A 128 -10.04 5.75 16.50
CA ILE A 128 -9.51 5.42 15.17
C ILE A 128 -8.01 5.65 15.17
N VAL A 129 -7.23 4.63 14.75
CA VAL A 129 -5.79 4.74 14.60
C VAL A 129 -5.28 3.94 13.41
N ASP A 130 -4.32 4.51 12.69
CA ASP A 130 -3.48 3.79 11.73
C ASP A 130 -2.14 3.47 12.39
N ALA A 131 -1.69 2.23 12.26
CA ALA A 131 -0.45 1.71 12.80
C ALA A 131 0.28 0.86 11.75
N ARG A 132 1.48 0.36 12.07
CA ARG A 132 2.24 -0.51 11.20
C ARG A 132 2.91 -1.61 12.00
N LEU A 133 2.79 -2.86 11.56
CA LEU A 133 3.53 -3.96 12.16
C LEU A 133 5.02 -3.88 11.83
N GLN A 134 5.84 -4.60 12.59
CA GLN A 134 7.30 -4.66 12.36
C GLN A 134 7.68 -5.19 10.97
N ASN A 135 6.86 -6.07 10.38
CA ASN A 135 7.02 -6.56 9.01
C ASN A 135 6.57 -5.55 7.93
N GLY A 136 6.17 -4.33 8.33
CA GLY A 136 5.72 -3.28 7.43
C GLY A 136 4.23 -3.31 7.08
N ALA A 137 3.48 -4.31 7.50
CA ALA A 137 2.04 -4.40 7.22
C ALA A 137 1.29 -3.22 7.85
N ARG A 138 0.40 -2.60 7.08
CA ARG A 138 -0.45 -1.50 7.54
C ARG A 138 -1.61 -2.02 8.37
N VAL A 139 -1.89 -1.40 9.49
CA VAL A 139 -3.00 -1.73 10.39
C VAL A 139 -3.89 -0.52 10.58
N ASN A 140 -5.18 -0.67 10.34
CA ASN A 140 -6.20 0.29 10.73
C ASN A 140 -7.05 -0.32 11.83
N VAL A 141 -7.26 0.43 12.90
CA VAL A 141 -8.07 0.02 14.06
C VAL A 141 -9.21 1.01 14.24
N VAL A 142 -10.40 0.49 14.48
CA VAL A 142 -11.58 1.28 14.87
C VAL A 142 -12.22 0.64 16.10
N LEU A 143 -12.36 1.43 17.19
CA LEU A 143 -12.96 0.99 18.45
C LEU A 143 -14.35 1.59 18.67
N ASN A 144 -15.01 1.15 19.73
CA ASN A 144 -16.21 1.82 20.26
C ASN A 144 -15.87 3.29 20.63
N PRO A 145 -16.81 4.26 20.49
CA PRO A 145 -18.22 4.10 20.09
C PRO A 145 -18.45 4.13 18.57
N VAL A 146 -17.39 4.22 17.74
CA VAL A 146 -17.51 4.31 16.28
C VAL A 146 -17.81 2.94 15.67
N ALA A 147 -17.11 1.90 16.13
CA ALA A 147 -17.34 0.53 15.70
C ALA A 147 -18.47 -0.11 16.52
N LEU A 148 -19.64 -0.33 15.90
CA LEU A 148 -20.83 -0.81 16.60
C LEU A 148 -20.82 -2.32 16.85
N ASN A 149 -20.01 -3.08 16.11
CA ASN A 149 -19.93 -4.54 16.20
C ASN A 149 -18.74 -5.03 17.04
N GLY A 150 -18.19 -4.18 17.92
CA GLY A 150 -16.96 -4.43 18.65
C GLY A 150 -15.72 -3.88 17.94
N PRO A 151 -14.50 -4.14 18.44
CA PRO A 151 -13.28 -3.69 17.84
C PRO A 151 -13.11 -4.21 16.40
N ILE A 152 -12.78 -3.31 15.48
CA ILE A 152 -12.50 -3.66 14.08
C ILE A 152 -11.02 -3.44 13.81
N VAL A 153 -10.37 -4.42 13.19
CA VAL A 153 -8.96 -4.32 12.77
C VAL A 153 -8.83 -4.78 11.32
N THR A 154 -8.19 -3.97 10.51
CA THR A 154 -7.83 -4.33 9.14
C THR A 154 -6.32 -4.30 8.99
N ILE A 155 -5.72 -5.42 8.61
CA ILE A 155 -4.28 -5.55 8.39
C ILE A 155 -4.06 -5.80 6.90
N ARG A 156 -3.34 -4.89 6.23
CA ARG A 156 -2.97 -5.04 4.83
C ARG A 156 -1.48 -5.30 4.72
N ARG A 157 -1.13 -6.44 4.15
CA ARG A 157 0.26 -6.81 3.93
C ARG A 157 0.77 -6.30 2.59
N PHE A 158 2.05 -5.99 2.56
CA PHE A 158 2.76 -5.78 1.31
C PHE A 158 3.43 -7.07 0.89
N PRO A 159 3.54 -7.37 -0.43
CA PRO A 159 4.26 -8.54 -0.89
C PRO A 159 5.73 -8.44 -0.46
N ASP A 160 6.29 -9.55 0.01
CA ASP A 160 7.70 -9.64 0.43
C ASP A 160 8.67 -9.31 -0.71
N LYS A 161 8.27 -9.61 -1.94
CA LYS A 161 8.97 -9.21 -3.16
C LYS A 161 8.08 -8.25 -3.95
N PRO A 162 8.57 -7.04 -4.25
CA PRO A 162 7.82 -6.11 -5.08
C PRO A 162 7.59 -6.72 -6.46
N ILE A 163 6.38 -6.51 -6.98
CA ILE A 163 6.01 -6.91 -8.33
C ILE A 163 6.81 -6.08 -9.33
N THR A 164 7.45 -6.75 -10.28
CA THR A 164 8.23 -6.12 -11.35
C THR A 164 7.39 -5.86 -12.60
N MET A 165 7.94 -5.12 -13.58
CA MET A 165 7.25 -4.93 -14.86
C MET A 165 7.18 -6.25 -15.65
N GLU A 166 8.16 -7.14 -15.51
CA GLU A 166 8.15 -8.49 -16.09
C GLU A 166 7.04 -9.35 -15.51
N ASP A 167 6.78 -9.25 -14.20
CA ASP A 167 5.65 -9.92 -13.57
C ASP A 167 4.32 -9.38 -14.13
N LEU A 168 4.19 -8.05 -14.31
CA LEU A 168 2.99 -7.43 -14.89
C LEU A 168 2.76 -7.89 -16.34
N VAL A 169 3.83 -8.11 -17.11
CA VAL A 169 3.74 -8.73 -18.45
C VAL A 169 3.25 -10.17 -18.34
N SER A 170 3.81 -10.96 -17.43
CA SER A 170 3.41 -12.37 -17.22
C SER A 170 1.95 -12.51 -16.79
N PHE A 171 1.43 -11.54 -16.01
CA PHE A 171 0.00 -11.45 -15.62
C PHE A 171 -0.89 -10.95 -16.77
N GLY A 172 -0.31 -10.52 -17.88
CA GLY A 172 -1.02 -9.91 -19.01
C GLY A 172 -1.62 -8.55 -18.67
N SER A 173 -1.10 -7.85 -17.67
CA SER A 173 -1.53 -6.51 -17.27
C SER A 173 -1.06 -5.45 -18.27
N VAL A 174 0.08 -5.68 -18.91
CA VAL A 174 0.71 -4.81 -19.92
C VAL A 174 1.50 -5.69 -20.89
N THR A 175 1.82 -5.17 -22.07
CA THR A 175 2.65 -5.89 -23.06
C THR A 175 4.13 -5.58 -22.88
N GLY A 176 5.02 -6.52 -23.30
CA GLY A 176 6.47 -6.31 -23.26
C GLY A 176 6.93 -5.10 -24.12
N GLU A 177 6.24 -4.86 -25.25
CA GLU A 177 6.49 -3.68 -26.11
C GLU A 177 6.25 -2.38 -25.35
N VAL A 178 5.10 -2.27 -24.66
CA VAL A 178 4.75 -1.09 -23.86
C VAL A 178 5.68 -0.94 -22.67
N CYS A 179 6.12 -2.03 -22.03
CA CYS A 179 7.12 -1.95 -20.96
C CYS A 179 8.45 -1.37 -21.44
N ALA A 180 8.97 -1.84 -22.57
CA ALA A 180 10.21 -1.32 -23.15
C ALA A 180 10.07 0.15 -23.59
N TRP A 181 8.88 0.55 -24.03
CA TRP A 181 8.59 1.94 -24.36
C TRP A 181 8.50 2.82 -23.10
N LEU A 182 7.83 2.36 -22.04
CA LEU A 182 7.74 3.05 -20.74
C LEU A 182 9.12 3.18 -20.08
N ASP A 183 9.99 2.17 -20.16
CA ASP A 183 11.40 2.26 -19.69
C ASP A 183 12.10 3.47 -20.30
N ARG A 184 12.00 3.64 -21.63
CA ARG A 184 12.59 4.79 -22.32
C ARG A 184 12.01 6.11 -21.83
N LEU A 185 10.69 6.20 -21.62
CA LEU A 185 10.03 7.42 -21.12
C LEU A 185 10.49 7.75 -19.69
N VAL A 186 10.56 6.75 -18.81
CA VAL A 186 11.05 6.96 -17.44
C VAL A 186 12.48 7.47 -17.47
N ARG A 187 13.37 6.86 -18.25
CA ARG A 187 14.77 7.27 -18.36
C ARG A 187 14.92 8.66 -19.00
N ALA A 188 14.06 9.00 -19.94
CA ALA A 188 14.00 10.33 -20.57
C ALA A 188 13.29 11.39 -19.71
N LYS A 189 12.93 11.07 -18.46
CA LYS A 189 12.34 12.01 -17.50
C LYS A 189 10.96 12.55 -17.91
N TYR A 190 10.10 11.71 -18.50
CA TYR A 190 8.69 12.07 -18.65
C TYR A 190 7.99 12.06 -17.30
N ASN A 191 7.18 13.06 -17.04
CA ASN A 191 6.29 13.13 -15.88
C ASN A 191 5.08 12.22 -16.13
N ILE A 192 4.97 11.13 -15.36
CA ILE A 192 3.96 10.10 -15.59
C ILE A 192 2.95 10.09 -14.44
N PHE A 193 1.68 10.23 -14.77
CA PHE A 193 0.59 10.13 -13.82
C PHE A 193 -0.18 8.82 -14.03
N ILE A 194 -0.36 8.05 -12.95
CA ILE A 194 -1.04 6.75 -13.01
C ILE A 194 -2.43 6.90 -12.40
N SER A 195 -3.47 6.71 -13.22
CA SER A 195 -4.86 6.81 -12.81
C SER A 195 -5.54 5.45 -12.78
N GLY A 196 -6.65 5.34 -12.05
CA GLY A 196 -7.47 4.13 -12.02
C GLY A 196 -8.33 4.02 -10.77
N GLY A 197 -9.29 3.11 -10.78
CA GLY A 197 -10.18 2.84 -9.66
C GLY A 197 -9.48 2.22 -8.45
N THR A 198 -10.24 2.04 -7.35
CA THR A 198 -9.74 1.32 -6.17
C THR A 198 -9.41 -0.13 -6.52
N GLY A 199 -8.25 -0.61 -6.08
CA GLY A 199 -7.79 -1.97 -6.34
C GLY A 199 -7.37 -2.25 -7.79
N SER A 200 -7.21 -1.22 -8.65
CA SER A 200 -6.71 -1.39 -10.03
C SER A 200 -5.21 -1.66 -10.12
N GLY A 201 -4.46 -1.47 -9.03
CA GLY A 201 -3.02 -1.74 -8.97
C GLY A 201 -2.13 -0.52 -9.23
N LYS A 202 -2.62 0.71 -9.03
CA LYS A 202 -1.86 1.95 -9.28
C LYS A 202 -0.51 1.99 -8.55
N THR A 203 -0.52 1.81 -7.23
CA THR A 203 0.72 1.82 -6.42
C THR A 203 1.67 0.71 -6.85
N THR A 204 1.14 -0.48 -7.16
CA THR A 204 1.94 -1.60 -7.69
C THR A 204 2.59 -1.24 -9.02
N PHE A 205 1.83 -0.62 -9.94
CA PHE A 205 2.33 -0.19 -11.24
C PHE A 205 3.36 0.94 -11.11
N LEU A 206 3.08 1.95 -10.26
CA LEU A 206 4.04 3.01 -9.93
C LEU A 206 5.34 2.41 -9.38
N ASN A 207 5.23 1.47 -8.45
CA ASN A 207 6.39 0.81 -7.87
C ASN A 207 7.21 0.03 -8.92
N ALA A 208 6.55 -0.77 -9.76
CA ALA A 208 7.20 -1.50 -10.84
C ALA A 208 7.88 -0.56 -11.84
N LEU A 209 7.17 0.51 -12.25
CA LEU A 209 7.68 1.51 -13.19
C LEU A 209 8.88 2.29 -12.62
N SER A 210 8.86 2.60 -11.33
CA SER A 210 9.93 3.31 -10.63
C SER A 210 11.28 2.56 -10.64
N ASN A 211 11.27 1.25 -10.84
CA ASN A 211 12.50 0.46 -10.95
C ASN A 211 13.27 0.69 -12.28
N TYR A 212 12.67 1.39 -13.25
CA TYR A 212 13.34 1.87 -14.46
C TYR A 212 14.12 3.19 -14.25
N ILE A 213 13.98 3.82 -13.09
CA ILE A 213 14.74 5.04 -12.76
C ILE A 213 16.23 4.70 -12.65
N PRO A 214 17.12 5.49 -13.26
CA PRO A 214 18.57 5.31 -13.16
C PRO A 214 19.06 5.31 -11.70
N GLN A 215 20.01 4.41 -11.38
CA GLN A 215 20.48 4.16 -10.00
C GLN A 215 21.23 5.33 -9.37
N GLU A 216 21.80 6.20 -10.21
CA GLU A 216 22.56 7.38 -9.80
C GLU A 216 21.67 8.54 -9.35
N GLU A 217 20.39 8.53 -9.68
CA GLU A 217 19.46 9.60 -9.33
C GLU A 217 19.08 9.58 -7.83
N ARG A 218 18.88 10.78 -7.28
CA ARG A 218 18.35 10.95 -5.92
C ARG A 218 16.83 11.03 -5.96
N ILE A 219 16.19 10.06 -5.35
CA ILE A 219 14.73 9.93 -5.32
C ILE A 219 14.18 10.25 -3.94
N ILE A 220 13.10 11.02 -3.90
CA ILE A 220 12.32 11.22 -2.68
C ILE A 220 10.94 10.62 -2.90
N THR A 221 10.54 9.67 -2.04
CA THR A 221 9.17 9.16 -2.01
C THR A 221 8.38 9.84 -0.90
N ILE A 222 7.13 10.19 -1.19
CA ILE A 222 6.21 10.85 -0.27
C ILE A 222 4.89 10.08 -0.31
N GLU A 223 4.45 9.55 0.83
CA GLU A 223 3.31 8.66 0.91
C GLU A 223 2.52 8.88 2.20
N ASP A 224 1.22 8.61 2.19
CA ASP A 224 0.42 8.53 3.42
C ASP A 224 0.86 7.36 4.28
N SER A 225 1.18 6.25 3.63
CA SER A 225 1.76 5.07 4.22
C SER A 225 2.77 4.50 3.22
N ALA A 226 4.01 4.29 3.65
CA ALA A 226 5.10 3.92 2.75
C ALA A 226 4.89 2.51 2.17
N GLU A 227 4.41 2.45 0.93
CA GLU A 227 4.16 1.23 0.13
C GLU A 227 5.21 1.01 -0.95
N LEU A 228 5.87 2.10 -1.41
CA LEU A 228 6.84 2.03 -2.49
C LEU A 228 8.14 1.35 -2.05
N GLN A 229 8.60 0.41 -2.85
CA GLN A 229 9.82 -0.38 -2.62
C GLN A 229 10.73 -0.28 -3.85
N LEU A 230 11.47 0.82 -3.97
CA LEU A 230 12.46 1.02 -5.03
C LEU A 230 13.73 0.25 -4.71
N ILE A 231 13.95 -0.88 -5.40
CA ILE A 231 15.06 -1.80 -5.10
C ILE A 231 16.35 -1.31 -5.75
N ASN A 232 16.26 -0.67 -6.92
CA ASN A 232 17.43 -0.33 -7.74
C ASN A 232 18.03 1.04 -7.44
N VAL A 233 17.39 1.88 -6.64
CA VAL A 233 17.83 3.24 -6.33
C VAL A 233 18.67 3.25 -5.05
N ARG A 234 19.93 3.73 -5.14
CA ARG A 234 20.84 3.80 -3.98
C ARG A 234 20.60 5.02 -3.11
N ASN A 235 20.28 6.16 -3.73
CA ASN A 235 20.10 7.43 -3.02
C ASN A 235 18.61 7.74 -2.89
N ILE A 236 17.95 7.03 -1.98
CA ILE A 236 16.51 7.18 -1.73
C ILE A 236 16.24 7.80 -0.35
N VAL A 237 15.30 8.74 -0.31
CA VAL A 237 14.71 9.28 0.92
C VAL A 237 13.23 8.94 0.92
N ARG A 238 12.78 8.27 1.97
CA ARG A 238 11.37 7.88 2.14
C ARG A 238 10.75 8.75 3.20
N MET A 239 9.65 9.39 2.87
CA MET A 239 8.89 10.25 3.79
C MET A 239 7.43 9.78 3.85
N GLU A 240 6.91 9.74 5.06
CA GLU A 240 5.54 9.33 5.36
C GLU A 240 4.84 10.43 6.16
N THR A 241 3.55 10.61 5.92
CA THR A 241 2.72 11.54 6.68
C THR A 241 2.62 11.11 8.14
N ARG A 242 2.27 12.04 8.99
CA ARG A 242 2.01 11.78 10.39
C ARG A 242 0.77 12.52 10.83
N ASN A 243 -0.25 11.77 11.28
CA ASN A 243 -1.41 12.37 11.91
C ASN A 243 -1.04 13.03 13.24
N ALA A 244 -1.78 14.05 13.63
CA ALA A 244 -1.69 14.60 14.98
C ALA A 244 -1.97 13.51 16.01
N ASN A 245 -1.29 13.56 17.16
CA ASN A 245 -1.55 12.64 18.27
C ASN A 245 -1.92 13.37 19.55
N VAL A 246 -2.36 12.62 20.54
CA VAL A 246 -2.76 13.12 21.87
C VAL A 246 -1.60 13.75 22.66
N ASP A 247 -0.35 13.41 22.33
CA ASP A 247 0.84 13.92 23.00
C ASP A 247 1.29 15.30 22.47
N GLY A 248 0.45 15.93 21.62
CA GLY A 248 0.70 17.26 21.07
C GLY A 248 1.62 17.26 19.84
N CYS A 249 1.91 16.12 19.23
CA CYS A 249 2.63 16.09 17.97
C CYS A 249 1.75 16.67 16.85
N ARG A 250 2.29 17.69 16.15
CA ARG A 250 1.62 18.31 15.01
C ARG A 250 1.49 17.31 13.84
N GLU A 251 0.39 17.38 13.13
CA GLU A 251 0.21 16.73 11.83
C GLU A 251 1.29 17.15 10.84
N ILE A 252 1.78 16.19 10.04
CA ILE A 252 2.65 16.40 8.89
C ILE A 252 1.95 15.84 7.67
N THR A 253 1.54 16.70 6.77
CA THR A 253 0.76 16.37 5.58
C THR A 253 1.65 16.04 4.37
N ILE A 254 1.09 15.41 3.33
CA ILE A 254 1.78 15.26 2.02
C ILE A 254 2.27 16.62 1.51
N ARG A 255 1.48 17.67 1.67
CA ARG A 255 1.83 19.03 1.29
C ARG A 255 3.11 19.54 1.97
N ASP A 256 3.23 19.33 3.29
CA ASP A 256 4.44 19.70 4.04
C ASP A 256 5.67 18.93 3.55
N LEU A 257 5.48 17.64 3.23
CA LEU A 257 6.55 16.77 2.74
C LEU A 257 6.99 17.17 1.33
N ILE A 258 6.07 17.49 0.42
CA ILE A 258 6.41 18.00 -0.92
C ILE A 258 7.24 19.29 -0.80
N ARG A 259 6.78 20.26 -0.01
CA ARG A 259 7.51 21.53 0.18
C ARG A 259 8.90 21.34 0.79
N THR A 260 9.05 20.39 1.69
CA THR A 260 10.34 20.05 2.29
C THR A 260 11.26 19.37 1.28
N SER A 261 10.74 18.45 0.47
CA SER A 261 11.50 17.69 -0.52
C SER A 261 12.21 18.57 -1.53
N LEU A 262 11.60 19.69 -1.95
CA LEU A 262 12.18 20.66 -2.89
C LEU A 262 13.52 21.28 -2.40
N ARG A 263 13.78 21.22 -1.08
CA ARG A 263 15.04 21.71 -0.47
C ARG A 263 16.06 20.60 -0.24
N MET A 264 15.72 19.36 -0.60
CA MET A 264 16.55 18.17 -0.37
C MET A 264 17.34 17.76 -1.60
N ARG A 265 17.35 18.58 -2.67
CA ARG A 265 18.02 18.35 -3.94
C ARG A 265 17.61 17.01 -4.59
N PRO A 266 16.32 16.76 -4.79
CA PRO A 266 15.87 15.56 -5.49
C PRO A 266 16.14 15.68 -7.01
N ASP A 267 16.43 14.56 -7.66
CA ASP A 267 16.33 14.45 -9.11
C ASP A 267 14.89 14.17 -9.52
N ARG A 268 14.15 13.37 -8.71
CA ARG A 268 12.71 13.11 -8.88
C ARG A 268 12.01 13.00 -7.54
N ILE A 269 10.72 13.34 -7.56
CA ILE A 269 9.83 13.18 -6.42
C ILE A 269 8.72 12.22 -6.85
N LEU A 270 8.52 11.14 -6.07
CA LEU A 270 7.45 10.19 -6.26
C LEU A 270 6.42 10.40 -5.16
N VAL A 271 5.22 10.84 -5.53
CA VAL A 271 4.10 10.96 -4.59
C VAL A 271 3.21 9.75 -4.75
N GLY A 272 3.07 8.94 -3.71
CA GLY A 272 2.32 7.69 -3.75
C GLY A 272 0.90 7.87 -4.28
N GLU A 273 0.20 8.88 -3.77
CA GLU A 273 -1.13 9.26 -4.24
C GLU A 273 -1.45 10.72 -3.91
N VAL A 274 -2.18 11.39 -4.80
CA VAL A 274 -2.80 12.70 -4.53
C VAL A 274 -4.32 12.54 -4.41
N ARG A 275 -4.90 13.14 -3.36
CA ARG A 275 -6.32 13.00 -3.01
C ARG A 275 -7.02 14.35 -2.75
N GLY A 276 -6.25 15.40 -2.49
CA GLY A 276 -6.76 16.71 -2.09
C GLY A 276 -5.86 17.86 -2.55
N GLY A 277 -5.84 18.92 -1.75
CA GLY A 277 -5.17 20.19 -2.08
C GLY A 277 -3.66 20.11 -2.31
N GLU A 278 -3.00 19.04 -1.89
CA GLU A 278 -1.58 18.75 -2.18
C GLU A 278 -1.30 18.59 -3.67
N ALA A 279 -2.33 18.32 -4.49
CA ALA A 279 -2.22 18.30 -5.95
C ALA A 279 -1.64 19.60 -6.51
N PHE A 280 -1.92 20.75 -5.89
CA PHE A 280 -1.30 22.01 -6.26
C PHE A 280 0.22 21.98 -6.08
N ASP A 281 0.69 21.55 -4.91
CA ASP A 281 2.13 21.51 -4.59
C ASP A 281 2.85 20.46 -5.47
N MET A 282 2.16 19.35 -5.81
CA MET A 282 2.65 18.37 -6.78
C MET A 282 2.80 18.98 -8.18
N MET A 283 1.80 19.75 -8.67
CA MET A 283 1.93 20.43 -9.96
C MET A 283 3.06 21.47 -9.97
N GLN A 284 3.27 22.19 -8.87
CA GLN A 284 4.42 23.07 -8.73
C GLN A 284 5.74 22.30 -8.84
N CYS A 285 5.84 21.13 -8.20
CA CYS A 285 7.01 20.27 -8.31
C CYS A 285 7.30 19.86 -9.78
N LEU A 286 6.28 19.39 -10.50
CA LEU A 286 6.40 18.97 -11.91
C LEU A 286 6.81 20.13 -12.84
N ASN A 287 6.41 21.36 -12.52
CA ASN A 287 6.67 22.56 -13.34
C ASN A 287 7.96 23.30 -12.93
N THR A 288 8.73 22.83 -11.93
CA THR A 288 9.91 23.56 -11.41
C THR A 288 11.23 22.78 -11.50
N GLY A 289 11.37 21.94 -12.52
CA GLY A 289 12.64 21.29 -12.85
C GLY A 289 12.89 19.94 -12.15
N HIS A 290 11.84 19.28 -11.68
CA HIS A 290 11.91 17.92 -11.15
C HIS A 290 11.30 16.92 -12.15
N ASP A 291 11.77 17.01 -13.41
CA ASP A 291 11.30 16.16 -14.50
C ASP A 291 11.46 14.66 -14.19
N GLY A 292 10.51 13.86 -14.68
CA GLY A 292 10.45 12.42 -14.43
C GLY A 292 9.83 12.06 -13.08
N SER A 293 9.24 13.02 -12.38
CA SER A 293 8.44 12.76 -11.18
C SER A 293 7.15 12.03 -11.54
N MET A 294 6.65 11.22 -10.61
CA MET A 294 5.47 10.38 -10.84
C MET A 294 4.52 10.44 -9.65
N SER A 295 3.24 10.23 -9.93
CA SER A 295 2.22 10.11 -8.89
C SER A 295 1.05 9.23 -9.34
N THR A 296 0.17 8.91 -8.40
CA THR A 296 -1.09 8.23 -8.71
C THR A 296 -2.29 9.03 -8.23
N GLY A 297 -3.46 8.71 -8.80
CA GLY A 297 -4.73 9.25 -8.36
C GLY A 297 -5.91 8.38 -8.78
N HIS A 298 -7.00 8.50 -8.04
CA HIS A 298 -8.24 7.78 -8.34
C HIS A 298 -9.03 8.48 -9.45
N ALA A 299 -9.35 7.77 -10.55
CA ALA A 299 -10.26 8.25 -11.58
C ALA A 299 -10.85 7.06 -12.36
N ASN A 300 -11.90 7.32 -13.13
CA ASN A 300 -12.56 6.33 -13.99
C ASN A 300 -12.01 6.30 -15.42
N SER A 301 -11.28 7.34 -15.82
CA SER A 301 -10.59 7.45 -17.12
C SER A 301 -9.39 8.38 -16.98
N ALA A 302 -8.54 8.45 -18.02
CA ALA A 302 -7.46 9.44 -18.09
C ALA A 302 -7.99 10.87 -18.11
N ARG A 303 -9.08 11.13 -18.85
CA ARG A 303 -9.74 12.44 -18.90
C ARG A 303 -10.36 12.83 -17.56
N ASP A 304 -11.04 11.89 -16.87
CA ASP A 304 -11.61 12.17 -15.54
C ASP A 304 -10.52 12.49 -14.52
N MET A 305 -9.30 11.94 -14.69
CA MET A 305 -8.18 12.25 -13.81
C MET A 305 -7.81 13.73 -13.88
N LEU A 306 -7.80 14.32 -15.08
CA LEU A 306 -7.55 15.76 -15.25
C LEU A 306 -8.59 16.60 -14.52
N SER A 307 -9.88 16.31 -14.71
CA SER A 307 -10.97 17.01 -14.01
C SER A 307 -10.88 16.86 -12.50
N ARG A 308 -10.45 15.69 -12.00
CA ARG A 308 -10.22 15.49 -10.56
C ARG A 308 -9.02 16.29 -10.06
N LEU A 309 -7.94 16.37 -10.84
CA LEU A 309 -6.80 17.22 -10.50
C LEU A 309 -7.19 18.70 -10.42
N GLU A 310 -7.99 19.20 -11.36
CA GLU A 310 -8.56 20.54 -11.30
C GLU A 310 -9.28 20.79 -9.97
N ASN A 311 -10.19 19.88 -9.60
CA ASN A 311 -10.94 19.98 -8.34
C ASN A 311 -10.04 19.90 -7.10
N MET A 312 -9.07 18.99 -7.09
CA MET A 312 -8.12 18.86 -5.96
C MET A 312 -7.25 20.11 -5.81
N ILE A 313 -6.78 20.70 -6.91
CA ILE A 313 -6.02 21.96 -6.88
C ILE A 313 -6.87 23.09 -6.29
N LEU A 314 -8.15 23.22 -6.71
CA LEU A 314 -9.08 24.21 -6.18
C LEU A 314 -9.34 24.03 -4.66
N MET A 315 -9.28 22.80 -4.13
CA MET A 315 -9.35 22.57 -2.69
C MET A 315 -8.14 23.14 -1.93
N GLY A 316 -7.01 23.26 -2.60
CA GLY A 316 -5.75 23.73 -2.01
C GLY A 316 -5.43 25.20 -2.23
N MET A 317 -5.97 25.80 -3.30
CA MET A 317 -5.64 27.18 -3.72
C MET A 317 -6.75 27.80 -4.58
N GLU A 318 -7.11 29.02 -4.31
CA GLU A 318 -8.02 29.81 -5.17
C GLU A 318 -7.22 30.46 -6.31
N ILE A 319 -7.25 29.85 -7.47
CA ILE A 319 -6.65 30.38 -8.71
C ILE A 319 -7.60 30.15 -9.89
N PRO A 320 -7.51 30.95 -10.96
CA PRO A 320 -8.36 30.76 -12.15
C PRO A 320 -8.22 29.37 -12.76
N LEU A 321 -9.33 28.77 -13.16
CA LEU A 321 -9.36 27.42 -13.75
C LEU A 321 -8.47 27.32 -15.00
N THR A 322 -8.38 28.39 -15.78
CA THR A 322 -7.47 28.48 -16.94
C THR A 322 -6.00 28.30 -16.55
N ALA A 323 -5.59 28.91 -15.43
CA ALA A 323 -4.22 28.77 -14.92
C ALA A 323 -3.97 27.35 -14.40
N ILE A 324 -4.97 26.72 -13.75
CA ILE A 324 -4.89 25.33 -13.30
C ILE A 324 -4.67 24.40 -14.50
N ARG A 325 -5.51 24.54 -15.52
CA ARG A 325 -5.44 23.71 -16.75
C ARG A 325 -4.10 23.86 -17.47
N GLN A 326 -3.59 25.08 -17.56
CA GLN A 326 -2.26 25.32 -18.12
C GLN A 326 -1.15 24.63 -17.31
N GLN A 327 -1.20 24.71 -15.98
CA GLN A 327 -0.21 24.04 -15.10
C GLN A 327 -0.28 22.52 -15.22
N ILE A 328 -1.49 21.94 -15.31
CA ILE A 328 -1.64 20.49 -15.51
C ILE A 328 -1.08 20.09 -16.86
N ALA A 329 -1.45 20.83 -17.93
CA ALA A 329 -1.03 20.54 -19.29
C ALA A 329 0.49 20.66 -19.48
N SER A 330 1.17 21.54 -18.75
CA SER A 330 2.62 21.69 -18.80
C SER A 330 3.37 20.74 -17.84
N GLY A 331 2.70 20.26 -16.78
CA GLY A 331 3.34 19.46 -15.74
C GLY A 331 3.25 17.95 -15.98
N ILE A 332 2.25 17.46 -16.68
CA ILE A 332 2.04 16.03 -16.94
C ILE A 332 2.27 15.75 -18.42
N ASP A 333 3.18 14.82 -18.72
CA ASP A 333 3.43 14.38 -20.09
C ASP A 333 2.55 13.17 -20.47
N ILE A 334 2.45 12.18 -19.59
CA ILE A 334 1.79 10.90 -19.86
C ILE A 334 0.83 10.53 -18.71
N ILE A 335 -0.35 10.05 -19.08
CA ILE A 335 -1.25 9.41 -18.13
C ILE A 335 -1.42 7.94 -18.51
N VAL A 336 -1.18 7.04 -17.55
CA VAL A 336 -1.44 5.61 -17.67
C VAL A 336 -2.68 5.27 -16.85
N HIS A 337 -3.75 4.86 -17.52
CA HIS A 337 -5.00 4.49 -16.85
C HIS A 337 -5.12 2.97 -16.67
N LEU A 338 -5.34 2.56 -15.42
CA LEU A 338 -5.47 1.16 -15.01
C LEU A 338 -6.92 0.83 -14.66
N GLY A 339 -7.36 -0.35 -15.05
CA GLY A 339 -8.65 -0.88 -14.67
C GLY A 339 -8.59 -2.27 -14.05
N ARG A 340 -9.59 -2.58 -13.23
CA ARG A 340 -9.88 -3.94 -12.78
C ARG A 340 -11.08 -4.44 -13.58
N LEU A 341 -10.87 -5.48 -14.36
CA LEU A 341 -11.90 -6.06 -15.23
C LEU A 341 -12.87 -6.93 -14.42
N ARG A 342 -13.96 -7.40 -15.07
CA ARG A 342 -15.00 -8.23 -14.43
C ARG A 342 -14.50 -9.58 -13.93
N ASP A 343 -13.46 -10.15 -14.58
CA ASP A 343 -12.74 -11.35 -14.15
C ASP A 343 -11.75 -11.10 -13.00
N LYS A 344 -11.74 -9.87 -12.45
CA LYS A 344 -10.84 -9.36 -11.42
C LYS A 344 -9.38 -9.19 -11.86
N SER A 345 -9.04 -9.44 -13.13
CA SER A 345 -7.72 -9.11 -13.67
C SER A 345 -7.50 -7.60 -13.70
N ARG A 346 -6.25 -7.17 -13.57
CA ARG A 346 -5.83 -5.77 -13.61
C ARG A 346 -5.07 -5.53 -14.90
N LYS A 347 -5.46 -4.49 -15.64
CA LYS A 347 -4.86 -4.20 -16.94
C LYS A 347 -4.63 -2.71 -17.12
N VAL A 348 -3.64 -2.35 -17.93
CA VAL A 348 -3.53 -1.03 -18.54
C VAL A 348 -4.65 -0.93 -19.56
N LEU A 349 -5.58 0.00 -19.35
CA LEU A 349 -6.72 0.22 -20.24
C LEU A 349 -6.43 1.29 -21.29
N GLU A 350 -5.68 2.32 -20.91
CA GLU A 350 -5.39 3.43 -21.79
C GLU A 350 -4.05 4.07 -21.41
N ILE A 351 -3.30 4.53 -22.39
CA ILE A 351 -2.16 5.42 -22.22
C ILE A 351 -2.37 6.62 -23.13
N VAL A 352 -2.35 7.81 -22.52
CA VAL A 352 -2.51 9.06 -23.25
C VAL A 352 -1.36 10.01 -23.02
N GLU A 353 -1.02 10.79 -24.04
CA GLU A 353 -0.15 11.94 -23.96
C GLU A 353 -0.97 13.19 -23.70
N VAL A 354 -0.49 14.06 -22.82
CA VAL A 354 -1.03 15.41 -22.64
C VAL A 354 -0.30 16.32 -23.62
N THR A 355 -1.00 16.74 -24.67
CA THR A 355 -0.39 17.45 -25.81
C THR A 355 -0.40 18.97 -25.66
N GLY A 356 -1.07 19.49 -24.64
CA GLY A 356 -1.09 20.93 -24.36
C GLY A 356 -2.45 21.44 -23.88
N TYR A 357 -2.60 22.76 -23.96
CA TYR A 357 -3.82 23.47 -23.57
C TYR A 357 -4.26 24.37 -24.74
N GLU A 358 -5.42 24.09 -25.32
CA GLU A 358 -6.00 24.83 -26.43
C GLU A 358 -7.51 25.01 -26.23
N ASP A 359 -8.06 26.12 -26.68
CA ASP A 359 -9.51 26.46 -26.64
C ASP A 359 -10.16 26.26 -25.25
N GLY A 360 -9.41 26.52 -24.18
CA GLY A 360 -9.92 26.38 -22.82
C GLY A 360 -9.87 24.97 -22.24
N GLU A 361 -9.35 23.99 -22.98
CA GLU A 361 -9.35 22.57 -22.59
C GLU A 361 -7.94 21.96 -22.69
N ILE A 362 -7.65 20.98 -21.81
CA ILE A 362 -6.43 20.17 -21.89
C ILE A 362 -6.60 19.16 -23.02
N GLN A 363 -5.65 19.15 -23.95
CA GLN A 363 -5.66 18.25 -25.09
C GLN A 363 -4.98 16.92 -24.76
N LEU A 364 -5.57 15.82 -25.21
CA LEU A 364 -5.08 14.46 -25.02
C LEU A 364 -4.96 13.75 -26.36
N SER A 365 -3.86 13.03 -26.55
CA SER A 365 -3.64 12.08 -27.65
C SER A 365 -3.58 10.67 -27.10
N THR A 366 -4.47 9.77 -27.56
CA THR A 366 -4.44 8.36 -27.15
C THR A 366 -3.32 7.65 -27.88
N LEU A 367 -2.38 7.11 -27.12
CA LEU A 367 -1.24 6.35 -27.63
C LEU A 367 -1.52 4.85 -27.67
N TYR A 368 -2.13 4.32 -26.60
CA TYR A 368 -2.55 2.93 -26.50
C TYR A 368 -3.93 2.83 -25.87
N HIS A 369 -4.72 1.86 -26.35
CA HIS A 369 -6.05 1.57 -25.81
C HIS A 369 -6.29 0.06 -25.77
N PHE A 370 -6.84 -0.42 -24.64
CA PHE A 370 -7.18 -1.83 -24.48
C PHE A 370 -8.48 -2.14 -25.20
N GLU A 371 -8.45 -3.10 -26.11
CA GLU A 371 -9.61 -3.62 -26.82
C GLU A 371 -9.90 -5.03 -26.31
N GLU A 372 -11.08 -5.21 -25.75
CA GLU A 372 -11.57 -6.53 -25.34
C GLU A 372 -11.99 -7.31 -26.59
N GLU A 373 -11.48 -8.53 -26.72
CA GLU A 373 -11.75 -9.41 -27.86
C GLU A 373 -12.71 -10.55 -27.50
N GLY A 374 -12.91 -10.85 -26.19
CA GLY A 374 -13.81 -11.87 -25.72
C GLY A 374 -13.45 -12.44 -24.35
N GLU A 375 -13.98 -13.62 -24.07
CA GLU A 375 -13.70 -14.39 -22.84
C GLU A 375 -13.24 -15.81 -23.17
N THR A 376 -12.35 -16.34 -22.33
CA THR A 376 -11.99 -17.75 -22.37
C THR A 376 -13.09 -18.62 -21.75
N ALA A 377 -13.04 -19.94 -21.95
CA ALA A 377 -14.01 -20.89 -21.39
C ALA A 377 -14.05 -20.86 -19.84
N ASP A 378 -12.98 -20.44 -19.18
CA ASP A 378 -12.85 -20.26 -17.73
C ASP A 378 -13.19 -18.82 -17.27
N GLY A 379 -13.79 -18.01 -18.15
CA GLY A 379 -14.33 -16.68 -17.83
C GLY A 379 -13.26 -15.58 -17.70
N LYS A 380 -12.04 -15.81 -18.21
CA LYS A 380 -11.00 -14.77 -18.24
C LYS A 380 -11.17 -13.88 -19.45
N ILE A 381 -10.98 -12.57 -19.24
CA ILE A 381 -11.09 -11.59 -20.32
C ILE A 381 -9.85 -11.64 -21.20
N GLN A 382 -10.08 -11.83 -22.48
CA GLN A 382 -9.09 -11.70 -23.54
C GLN A 382 -9.18 -10.35 -24.19
N GLY A 383 -8.04 -9.76 -24.51
CA GLY A 383 -7.96 -8.48 -25.20
C GLY A 383 -6.52 -8.04 -25.39
N ILE A 384 -6.35 -7.03 -26.23
CA ILE A 384 -5.05 -6.50 -26.64
C ILE A 384 -4.97 -5.01 -26.35
N LEU A 385 -3.84 -4.59 -25.81
CA LEU A 385 -3.48 -3.17 -25.69
C LEU A 385 -2.93 -2.70 -27.04
N ARG A 386 -3.80 -2.07 -27.87
CA ARG A 386 -3.47 -1.65 -29.24
C ARG A 386 -2.87 -0.25 -29.25
N LYS A 387 -1.83 -0.07 -30.06
CA LYS A 387 -1.30 1.25 -30.41
C LYS A 387 -2.32 2.02 -31.23
N LYS A 388 -2.62 3.26 -30.84
CA LYS A 388 -3.60 4.15 -31.49
C LYS A 388 -2.97 5.41 -32.06
N GLY A 389 -1.83 5.83 -31.52
CA GLY A 389 -1.13 7.03 -31.93
C GLY A 389 0.37 6.95 -31.71
N GLU A 390 1.07 7.96 -32.19
CA GLU A 390 2.50 8.17 -31.97
C GLU A 390 2.68 9.24 -30.91
N LEU A 391 3.78 9.15 -30.14
CA LEU A 391 4.18 10.17 -29.18
C LEU A 391 4.52 11.46 -29.93
N GLY A 392 3.85 12.54 -29.62
CA GLY A 392 4.06 13.85 -30.24
C GLY A 392 5.26 14.60 -29.66
N TYR A 393 5.38 14.61 -28.32
CA TYR A 393 6.45 15.31 -27.63
C TYR A 393 7.67 14.41 -27.44
N VAL A 394 8.55 14.36 -28.43
CA VAL A 394 9.70 13.46 -28.49
C VAL A 394 11.01 14.09 -28.02
N GLU A 395 11.00 15.38 -27.72
CA GLU A 395 12.20 16.16 -27.39
C GLU A 395 12.96 15.61 -26.17
N LYS A 396 12.22 15.12 -25.13
CA LYS A 396 12.82 14.49 -23.96
C LYS A 396 13.58 13.20 -24.34
N LEU A 397 13.01 12.37 -25.23
CA LEU A 397 13.68 11.15 -25.73
C LEU A 397 14.94 11.50 -26.54
N GLN A 398 14.85 12.50 -27.42
CA GLN A 398 15.97 12.96 -28.24
C GLN A 398 17.10 13.51 -27.36
N SER A 399 16.76 14.36 -26.38
CA SER A 399 17.71 14.92 -25.42
C SER A 399 18.42 13.86 -24.56
N ALA A 400 17.70 12.77 -24.26
CA ALA A 400 18.25 11.63 -23.51
C ALA A 400 19.00 10.62 -24.38
N GLY A 401 19.02 10.79 -25.72
CA GLY A 401 19.61 9.82 -26.66
C GLY A 401 18.87 8.48 -26.73
N LEU A 402 17.57 8.48 -26.45
CA LEU A 402 16.71 7.27 -26.36
C LEU A 402 15.63 7.22 -27.46
N TRP A 403 15.75 8.08 -28.44
CA TRP A 403 14.85 8.15 -29.60
C TRP A 403 15.03 6.95 -30.53
#